data_fc4572f616f8bf78b2411dea05008604
#
_entry.id   fc4572f616f8bf78b2411dea05008604
#
_cell.length_a   1.000
_cell.length_b   1.000
_cell.length_c   1.000
_cell.angle_alpha   90.00
_cell.angle_beta   90.00
_cell.angle_gamma   90.00
#
_symmetry.space_group_name_H-M   'P 1'
#
loop_
_entity.id
_entity.type
_entity.pdbx_description
1 polymer ?
#
loop_
_entity_poly.entity_id
_entity_poly.type
_entity_poly.pdbx_seq_one_letter_code
_entity_poly.pdbx_strand_id
1 'polypeptide(L)' 'MAEILDNRFERLGSAICRKREEEGLSQRQLAQMIGQSRSHTYVTRVERGQVKVGFEQIMKIADALGVKVSDLIDF' A
#
# COMPACT_ATOMS: atom_id res chain seq x y z
N MET A 1 28.94 2.28 -3.13
CA MET A 1 28.20 1.42 -2.24
C MET A 1 27.29 0.48 -3.00
N ALA A 2 27.00 -0.59 -2.40
CA ALA A 2 26.16 -1.54 -3.06
C ALA A 2 24.78 -0.98 -3.29
N GLU A 3 24.25 -1.30 -4.42
CA GLU A 3 22.89 -1.01 -4.72
C GLU A 3 22.02 -1.79 -3.76
N ILE A 4 20.97 -1.16 -3.26
CA ILE A 4 20.07 -1.84 -2.37
C ILE A 4 19.03 -2.55 -3.21
N LEU A 5 19.23 -3.83 -3.35
CA LEU A 5 18.28 -4.71 -4.04
C LEU A 5 17.38 -5.29 -2.98
N ASP A 6 16.47 -4.49 -2.48
CA ASP A 6 15.64 -4.94 -1.40
C ASP A 6 14.20 -5.05 -1.86
N ASN A 7 13.42 -5.68 -1.00
CA ASN A 7 12.02 -5.95 -1.28
C ASN A 7 11.11 -5.12 -0.40
N ARG A 8 11.58 -3.95 0.03
CA ARG A 8 10.79 -3.15 0.99
C ARG A 8 9.46 -2.73 0.42
N PHE A 9 9.42 -2.31 -0.84
CA PHE A 9 8.15 -1.94 -1.45
C PHE A 9 7.25 -3.15 -1.66
N GLU A 10 7.84 -4.32 -1.94
CA GLU A 10 7.06 -5.55 -2.01
C GLU A 10 6.50 -5.92 -0.65
N ARG A 11 7.30 -5.77 0.40
CA ARG A 11 6.85 -6.06 1.75
C ARG A 11 5.75 -5.10 2.19
N LEU A 12 5.92 -3.82 1.87
CA LEU A 12 4.89 -2.82 2.12
C LEU A 12 3.61 -3.17 1.37
N GLY A 13 3.74 -3.50 0.09
CA GLY A 13 2.59 -3.87 -0.71
C GLY A 13 1.87 -5.10 -0.19
N SER A 14 2.63 -6.10 0.25
CA SER A 14 2.03 -7.31 0.82
C SER A 14 1.27 -7.00 2.11
N ALA A 15 1.82 -6.13 2.95
CA ALA A 15 1.14 -5.73 4.18
C ALA A 15 -0.15 -4.98 3.87
N ILE A 16 -0.11 -4.09 2.88
CA ILE A 16 -1.30 -3.36 2.46
C ILE A 16 -2.37 -4.33 1.97
N CYS A 17 -1.97 -5.27 1.12
CA CYS A 17 -2.89 -6.25 0.57
C CYS A 17 -3.55 -7.06 1.69
N ARG A 18 -2.75 -7.55 2.63
CA ARG A 18 -3.26 -8.34 3.74
C ARG A 18 -4.26 -7.55 4.58
N LYS A 19 -3.91 -6.31 4.93
CA LYS A 19 -4.80 -5.49 5.75
C LYS A 19 -6.06 -5.13 4.98
N ARG A 20 -5.93 -4.86 3.69
CA ARG A 20 -7.09 -4.58 2.86
C ARG A 20 -8.06 -5.75 2.84
N GLU A 21 -7.53 -6.95 2.67
CA GLU A 21 -8.37 -8.15 2.62
C GLU A 21 -9.00 -8.42 3.98
N GLU A 22 -8.27 -8.17 5.06
CA GLU A 22 -8.82 -8.33 6.41
C GLU A 22 -10.00 -7.39 6.65
N GLU A 23 -9.97 -6.21 6.02
CA GLU A 23 -11.06 -5.24 6.13
C GLU A 23 -12.18 -5.48 5.12
N GLY A 24 -12.04 -6.48 4.29
CA GLY A 24 -13.06 -6.80 3.30
C GLY A 24 -13.14 -5.80 2.16
N LEU A 25 -12.08 -5.07 1.90
CA LEU A 25 -12.07 -4.03 0.86
C LEU A 25 -11.49 -4.58 -0.44
N SER A 26 -12.11 -4.16 -1.55
CA SER A 26 -11.53 -4.45 -2.86
C SER A 26 -10.44 -3.42 -3.16
N GLN A 27 -9.62 -3.71 -4.17
CA GLN A 27 -8.61 -2.75 -4.61
C GLN A 27 -9.26 -1.46 -5.09
N ARG A 28 -10.42 -1.59 -5.76
CA ARG A 28 -11.15 -0.42 -6.23
C ARG A 28 -11.64 0.44 -5.08
N GLN A 29 -12.16 -0.20 -4.04
CA GLN A 29 -12.64 0.52 -2.87
C GLN A 29 -11.49 1.27 -2.18
N LEU A 30 -10.37 0.62 -2.01
CA LEU A 30 -9.22 1.29 -1.42
C LEU A 30 -8.75 2.45 -2.29
N ALA A 31 -8.73 2.26 -3.60
CA ALA A 31 -8.34 3.33 -4.52
C ALA A 31 -9.24 4.55 -4.34
N GLN A 32 -10.53 4.33 -4.21
CA GLN A 32 -11.47 5.43 -4.00
C GLN A 32 -11.20 6.14 -2.68
N MET A 33 -10.91 5.38 -1.64
CA MET A 33 -10.70 5.95 -0.31
C MET A 33 -9.45 6.83 -0.25
N ILE A 34 -8.45 6.52 -1.05
CA ILE A 34 -7.21 7.30 -1.06
C ILE A 34 -7.14 8.31 -2.21
N GLY A 35 -8.27 8.54 -2.89
CA GLY A 35 -8.32 9.55 -3.92
C GLY A 35 -7.84 9.12 -5.29
N GLN A 36 -7.67 7.82 -5.50
CA GLN A 36 -7.24 7.26 -6.79
C GLN A 36 -8.41 6.60 -7.49
N SER A 37 -9.54 7.29 -7.52
CA SER A 37 -10.81 6.69 -7.91
C SER A 37 -10.87 6.30 -9.39
N ARG A 38 -9.96 6.80 -10.21
CA ARG A 38 -10.02 6.52 -11.65
C ARG A 38 -9.56 5.11 -11.99
N SER A 39 -8.70 4.53 -11.17
CA SER A 39 -8.11 3.26 -11.53
C SER A 39 -7.62 2.52 -10.31
N HIS A 40 -8.09 1.31 -10.16
CA HIS A 40 -7.56 0.44 -9.12
C HIS A 40 -6.17 -0.08 -9.49
N THR A 41 -5.71 0.22 -10.70
CA THR A 41 -4.38 -0.23 -11.14
C THR A 41 -3.28 0.31 -10.23
N TYR A 42 -3.46 1.53 -9.73
CA TYR A 42 -2.47 2.09 -8.80
C TYR A 42 -2.33 1.19 -7.56
N VAL A 43 -3.45 0.79 -6.97
CA VAL A 43 -3.41 -0.07 -5.80
C VAL A 43 -2.79 -1.42 -6.14
N THR A 44 -3.15 -1.98 -7.29
CA THR A 44 -2.55 -3.23 -7.75
C THR A 44 -1.04 -3.13 -7.81
N ARG A 45 -0.52 -2.05 -8.37
CA ARG A 45 0.92 -1.85 -8.50
C ARG A 45 1.59 -1.65 -7.15
N VAL A 46 0.94 -0.89 -6.26
CA VAL A 46 1.46 -0.70 -4.91
C VAL A 46 1.58 -2.04 -4.20
N GLU A 47 0.54 -2.87 -4.30
CA GLU A 47 0.52 -4.15 -3.63
C GLU A 47 1.55 -5.13 -4.19
N ARG A 48 1.96 -4.92 -5.43
CA ARG A 48 2.99 -5.74 -6.07
C ARG A 48 4.40 -5.19 -5.89
N GLY A 49 4.53 -4.07 -5.20
CA GLY A 49 5.84 -3.45 -4.98
C GLY A 49 6.39 -2.75 -6.21
N GLN A 50 5.55 -2.40 -7.15
CA GLN A 50 5.96 -1.80 -8.42
C GLN A 50 5.99 -0.28 -8.38
N VAL A 51 5.62 0.32 -7.25
CA VAL A 51 5.56 1.76 -7.09
C VAL A 51 6.36 2.15 -5.85
N LYS A 52 7.17 3.19 -5.99
CA LYS A 52 7.85 3.77 -4.84
C LYS A 52 6.87 4.73 -4.17
N VAL A 53 6.17 4.23 -3.18
CA VAL A 53 5.09 4.97 -2.53
C VAL A 53 5.68 6.02 -1.62
N GLY A 54 5.25 7.28 -1.80
CA GLY A 54 5.67 8.35 -0.91
C GLY A 54 5.00 8.25 0.45
N PHE A 55 5.60 8.89 1.44
CA PHE A 55 5.12 8.74 2.81
C PHE A 55 3.70 9.27 2.98
N GLU A 56 3.38 10.37 2.31
CA GLU A 56 2.04 10.93 2.40
C GLU A 56 0.98 9.92 1.95
N GLN A 57 1.29 9.22 0.85
CA GLN A 57 0.36 8.22 0.35
C GLN A 57 0.26 7.03 1.29
N ILE A 58 1.39 6.65 1.91
CA ILE A 58 1.38 5.58 2.92
C ILE A 58 0.45 5.96 4.07
N MET A 59 0.50 7.21 4.51
CA MET A 59 -0.38 7.67 5.59
C MET A 59 -1.84 7.59 5.18
N LYS A 60 -2.16 7.97 3.94
CA LYS A 60 -3.53 7.88 3.45
C LYS A 60 -4.02 6.45 3.41
N ILE A 61 -3.15 5.54 2.97
CA ILE A 61 -3.50 4.14 2.91
C ILE A 61 -3.72 3.59 4.31
N ALA A 62 -2.85 3.92 5.26
CA ALA A 62 -3.00 3.48 6.63
C ALA A 62 -4.30 3.98 7.24
N ASP A 63 -4.64 5.26 7.00
CA ASP A 63 -5.89 5.82 7.48
C ASP A 63 -7.09 5.08 6.90
N ALA A 64 -7.05 4.81 5.60
CA ALA A 64 -8.14 4.11 4.94
C ALA A 64 -8.33 2.70 5.49
N LEU A 65 -7.23 2.05 5.86
CA LEU A 65 -7.26 0.69 6.39
C LEU A 65 -7.50 0.65 7.90
N GLY A 66 -7.49 1.81 8.55
CA GLY A 66 -7.69 1.87 9.99
C GLY A 66 -6.53 1.31 10.78
N VAL A 67 -5.33 1.41 10.27
CA VAL A 67 -4.13 0.90 10.93
C VAL A 67 -3.10 2.01 11.05
N LYS A 68 -2.06 1.75 11.85
CA LYS A 68 -0.93 2.66 11.96
C LYS A 68 0.03 2.42 10.80
N VAL A 69 0.78 3.46 10.43
CA VAL A 69 1.82 3.30 9.43
C VAL A 69 2.79 2.18 9.85
N SER A 70 3.09 2.08 11.14
CA SER A 70 3.99 1.04 11.64
C SER A 70 3.44 -0.37 11.44
N ASP A 71 2.14 -0.50 11.24
CA ASP A 71 1.55 -1.82 10.95
C ASP A 71 1.80 -2.24 9.49
N LEU A 72 2.15 -1.29 8.64
CA LEU A 72 2.43 -1.57 7.24
C LEU A 72 3.92 -1.67 6.96
N ILE A 73 4.73 -1.01 7.76
CA ILE A 73 6.17 -0.93 7.55
C ILE A 73 6.85 -1.71 8.66
N ASP A 74 7.36 -2.89 8.32
CA ASP A 74 7.98 -3.79 9.29
C ASP A 74 9.49 -3.91 9.08
N PHE A 75 10.04 -2.94 8.39
CA PHE A 75 11.45 -2.99 8.03
C PHE A 75 12.17 -1.69 8.35
#